data_39831d48c2d1d4edf6755ea770475b5b
#
_entry.id   39831d48c2d1d4edf6755ea770475b5b
#
_cell.length_a   1.000
_cell.length_b   1.000
_cell.length_c   1.000
_cell.angle_alpha   90.00
_cell.angle_beta   90.00
_cell.angle_gamma   90.00
#
_symmetry.space_group_name_H-M   'P 1'
#
loop_
_entity.id
_entity.type
_entity.pdbx_description
1 polymer ?
#
loop_
_entity_poly.entity_id
_entity_poly.type
_entity_poly.pdbx_seq_one_letter_code
_entity_poly.pdbx_strand_id
1 'polypeptide(L)'
;ETLPHAMVTTNLAITHYLRGAFAPASRLLMDTITIGQTGSLMANTLSAIYLKAHLLRAQGALRMALKLCQDGLRLVEQRGWHDAPAAGFLYVALGDLLGELNDLSAAAEYLERGIDLGHEGGDPHIVIAGHVRLSWLRHRQGDVRGSHEAIRAALDLVERDAGSRFWPLPPADCYQARLWIAHGNLAAASRWAEVTHRARGDHPITYLHEAEDLTIARLLIAQGDPGAAETLLHGLLTAARSDGRYGSLIEMLTLQALAFAAQHRDDEALSALAEALELAEPEGFVRTFLDEGAPIAELLRSAVVHDRHASYALQLLKAFDESAATEQPLPEPLSDRELEVLRLVAAGYSNQAIANELFLAVSTVKKHINHVYAKLAVTSRTQAVARGRELGLV
;
A
#
# COMPACT_ATOMS: atom_id res chain seq x y z
N GLU A 1 6.71 22.05 33.11
CA GLU A 1 6.19 20.70 33.53
C GLU A 1 5.40 19.99 32.41
N THR A 2 4.78 20.71 31.47
CA THR A 2 3.92 20.10 30.42
C THR A 2 4.69 19.44 29.26
N LEU A 3 5.81 20.02 28.79
CA LEU A 3 6.55 19.48 27.63
C LEU A 3 7.24 18.12 27.92
N PRO A 4 8.01 17.96 29.01
CA PRO A 4 8.58 16.66 29.35
C PRO A 4 7.51 15.59 29.55
N HIS A 5 6.39 15.93 30.17
CA HIS A 5 5.28 15.01 30.37
C HIS A 5 4.69 14.53 29.03
N ALA A 6 4.39 15.44 28.10
CA ALA A 6 3.85 15.08 26.79
C ALA A 6 4.82 14.21 25.98
N MET A 7 6.12 14.49 26.01
CA MET A 7 7.14 13.67 25.32
C MET A 7 7.20 12.26 25.89
N VAL A 8 7.23 12.12 27.22
CA VAL A 8 7.25 10.81 27.89
C VAL A 8 5.98 10.03 27.57
N THR A 9 4.82 10.70 27.64
CA THR A 9 3.52 10.09 27.35
C THR A 9 3.44 9.58 25.92
N THR A 10 3.92 10.39 24.94
CA THR A 10 3.95 9.99 23.52
C THR A 10 4.89 8.78 23.30
N ASN A 11 6.10 8.81 23.87
CA ASN A 11 7.04 7.70 23.74
C ASN A 11 6.52 6.41 24.39
N LEU A 12 5.84 6.53 25.53
CA LEU A 12 5.19 5.37 26.16
C LEU A 12 4.02 4.85 25.31
N ALA A 13 3.24 5.75 24.70
CA ALA A 13 2.19 5.38 23.77
C ALA A 13 2.74 4.63 22.54
N ILE A 14 3.86 5.10 21.97
CA ILE A 14 4.56 4.40 20.88
C ILE A 14 4.98 3.01 21.30
N THR A 15 5.56 2.86 22.50
CA THR A 15 5.99 1.56 23.02
C THR A 15 4.80 0.59 23.16
N HIS A 16 3.67 1.07 23.65
CA HIS A 16 2.44 0.25 23.74
C HIS A 16 1.88 -0.09 22.35
N TYR A 17 1.88 0.88 21.42
CA TYR A 17 1.44 0.68 20.04
C TYR A 17 2.25 -0.42 19.34
N LEU A 18 3.57 -0.35 19.39
CA LEU A 18 4.47 -1.34 18.78
C LEU A 18 4.30 -2.74 19.38
N ARG A 19 3.89 -2.84 20.65
CA ARG A 19 3.57 -4.11 21.30
C ARG A 19 2.17 -4.63 21.01
N GLY A 20 1.35 -3.92 20.25
CA GLY A 20 -0.05 -4.26 20.02
C GLY A 20 -0.98 -3.95 21.21
N ALA A 21 -0.48 -3.31 22.25
CA ALA A 21 -1.26 -2.92 23.43
C ALA A 21 -2.07 -1.63 23.13
N PHE A 22 -3.10 -1.75 22.31
CA PHE A 22 -3.82 -0.61 21.75
C PHE A 22 -4.62 0.20 22.76
N ALA A 23 -5.22 -0.43 23.76
CA ALA A 23 -6.01 0.28 24.78
C ALA A 23 -5.17 1.26 25.61
N PRO A 24 -4.00 0.90 26.19
CA PRO A 24 -3.13 1.86 26.86
C PRO A 24 -2.52 2.88 25.89
N ALA A 25 -2.10 2.50 24.68
CA ALA A 25 -1.60 3.44 23.68
C ALA A 25 -2.66 4.50 23.34
N SER A 26 -3.90 4.09 23.11
CA SER A 26 -5.03 4.95 22.81
C SER A 26 -5.28 6.00 23.91
N ARG A 27 -5.24 5.60 25.17
CA ARG A 27 -5.44 6.52 26.30
C ARG A 27 -4.33 7.57 26.36
N LEU A 28 -3.08 7.14 26.30
CA LEU A 28 -1.93 8.05 26.37
C LEU A 28 -1.92 9.04 25.19
N LEU A 29 -2.29 8.61 23.99
CA LEU A 29 -2.40 9.51 22.83
C LEU A 29 -3.52 10.56 23.03
N MET A 30 -4.68 10.15 23.57
CA MET A 30 -5.76 11.09 23.87
C MET A 30 -5.37 12.09 24.93
N ASP A 31 -4.66 11.67 25.98
CA ASP A 31 -4.13 12.58 27.00
C ASP A 31 -3.19 13.62 26.36
N THR A 32 -2.26 13.19 25.50
CA THR A 32 -1.35 14.08 24.78
C THR A 32 -2.12 15.07 23.89
N ILE A 33 -3.13 14.62 23.13
CA ILE A 33 -3.96 15.46 22.27
C ILE A 33 -4.71 16.51 23.13
N THR A 34 -5.32 16.09 24.23
CA THR A 34 -6.10 16.97 25.12
C THR A 34 -5.23 18.05 25.74
N ILE A 35 -4.06 17.69 26.25
CA ILE A 35 -3.08 18.65 26.81
C ILE A 35 -2.61 19.62 25.75
N GLY A 36 -2.34 19.13 24.53
CA GLY A 36 -1.84 19.94 23.44
C GLY A 36 -2.86 20.94 22.87
N GLN A 37 -4.16 20.63 22.94
CA GLN A 37 -5.22 21.57 22.53
C GLN A 37 -5.27 22.83 23.39
N THR A 38 -4.86 22.75 24.64
CA THR A 38 -4.85 23.86 25.58
C THR A 38 -3.51 24.59 25.69
N GLY A 39 -2.43 24.00 25.15
CA GLY A 39 -1.05 24.45 25.29
C GLY A 39 -0.31 24.77 23.98
N SER A 40 1.01 24.95 24.07
CA SER A 40 1.91 25.25 22.95
C SER A 40 2.64 24.03 22.39
N LEU A 41 2.12 22.83 22.63
CA LEU A 41 2.78 21.54 22.28
C LEU A 41 2.39 21.03 20.89
N MET A 42 2.46 21.90 19.88
CA MET A 42 2.01 21.63 18.52
C MET A 42 2.53 20.29 17.94
N ALA A 43 3.84 20.12 17.89
CA ALA A 43 4.44 18.94 17.27
C ALA A 43 3.99 17.62 17.94
N ASN A 44 3.97 17.60 19.28
CA ASN A 44 3.50 16.42 20.03
C ASN A 44 2.02 16.14 19.80
N THR A 45 1.19 17.19 19.70
CA THR A 45 -0.24 17.04 19.44
C THR A 45 -0.49 16.44 18.06
N LEU A 46 0.17 16.98 17.02
CA LEU A 46 -0.03 16.56 15.65
C LEU A 46 0.51 15.13 15.41
N SER A 47 1.66 14.81 15.99
CA SER A 47 2.18 13.43 15.96
C SER A 47 1.31 12.44 16.75
N ALA A 48 0.73 12.86 17.87
CA ALA A 48 -0.21 12.02 18.62
C ALA A 48 -1.51 11.76 17.84
N ILE A 49 -2.02 12.75 17.10
CA ILE A 49 -3.18 12.59 16.20
C ILE A 49 -2.83 11.60 15.09
N TYR A 50 -1.67 11.72 14.45
CA TYR A 50 -1.17 10.78 13.44
C TYR A 50 -1.18 9.35 13.96
N LEU A 51 -0.52 9.09 15.09
CA LEU A 51 -0.45 7.76 15.71
C LEU A 51 -1.83 7.22 16.09
N LYS A 52 -2.69 8.09 16.63
CA LYS A 52 -4.05 7.71 17.00
C LYS A 52 -4.91 7.36 15.78
N ALA A 53 -4.73 8.05 14.67
CA ALA A 53 -5.42 7.74 13.42
C ALA A 53 -5.03 6.36 12.89
N HIS A 54 -3.74 6.01 12.90
CA HIS A 54 -3.28 4.67 12.53
C HIS A 54 -3.80 3.58 13.46
N LEU A 55 -3.85 3.85 14.77
CA LEU A 55 -4.43 2.94 15.74
C LEU A 55 -5.93 2.71 15.48
N LEU A 56 -6.68 3.78 15.23
CA LEU A 56 -8.11 3.69 14.89
C LEU A 56 -8.34 2.91 13.59
N ARG A 57 -7.50 3.13 12.55
CA ARG A 57 -7.55 2.36 11.32
C ARG A 57 -7.32 0.86 11.57
N ALA A 58 -6.31 0.50 12.35
CA ALA A 58 -6.03 -0.88 12.72
C ALA A 58 -7.18 -1.53 13.54
N GLN A 59 -7.89 -0.72 14.35
CA GLN A 59 -9.10 -1.15 15.08
C GLN A 59 -10.36 -1.21 14.22
N GLY A 60 -10.29 -0.87 12.93
CA GLY A 60 -11.44 -0.86 12.02
C GLY A 60 -12.31 0.40 12.12
N ALA A 61 -11.87 1.44 12.83
CA ALA A 61 -12.62 2.69 13.01
C ALA A 61 -12.15 3.78 12.01
N LEU A 62 -12.27 3.48 10.71
CA LEU A 62 -11.72 4.32 9.63
C LEU A 62 -12.36 5.72 9.59
N ARG A 63 -13.69 5.80 9.76
CA ARG A 63 -14.42 7.08 9.79
C ARG A 63 -14.03 7.94 10.98
N MET A 64 -13.78 7.31 12.12
CA MET A 64 -13.32 8.03 13.31
C MET A 64 -11.89 8.54 13.14
N ALA A 65 -11.00 7.74 12.50
CA ALA A 65 -9.66 8.17 12.14
C ALA A 65 -9.69 9.39 11.22
N LEU A 66 -10.50 9.35 10.16
CA LEU A 66 -10.68 10.44 9.22
C LEU A 66 -11.17 11.72 9.93
N LYS A 67 -12.20 11.60 10.76
CA LYS A 67 -12.73 12.74 11.54
C LYS A 67 -11.67 13.33 12.47
N LEU A 68 -10.90 12.50 13.16
CA LEU A 68 -9.82 12.96 14.05
C LEU A 68 -8.77 13.78 13.29
N CYS A 69 -8.36 13.33 12.11
CA CYS A 69 -7.40 14.07 11.28
C CYS A 69 -7.98 15.38 10.75
N GLN A 70 -9.25 15.39 10.33
CA GLN A 70 -9.94 16.61 9.88
C GLN A 70 -10.09 17.62 11.03
N ASP A 71 -10.42 17.18 12.24
CA ASP A 71 -10.46 18.02 13.43
C ASP A 71 -9.06 18.59 13.75
N GLY A 72 -8.01 17.76 13.56
CA GLY A 72 -6.63 18.19 13.66
C GLY A 72 -6.25 19.28 12.65
N LEU A 73 -6.68 19.17 11.39
CA LEU A 73 -6.45 20.21 10.38
C LEU A 73 -7.19 21.51 10.73
N ARG A 74 -8.44 21.42 11.22
CA ARG A 74 -9.14 22.61 11.70
C ARG A 74 -8.39 23.30 12.85
N LEU A 75 -7.78 22.54 13.76
CA LEU A 75 -6.92 23.10 14.81
C LEU A 75 -5.69 23.80 14.21
N VAL A 76 -5.06 23.20 13.21
CA VAL A 76 -3.91 23.78 12.47
C VAL A 76 -4.30 25.13 11.85
N GLU A 77 -5.45 25.21 11.19
CA GLU A 77 -5.97 26.45 10.60
C GLU A 77 -6.26 27.53 11.65
N GLN A 78 -7.00 27.18 12.70
CA GLN A 78 -7.36 28.09 13.80
C GLN A 78 -6.15 28.66 14.51
N ARG A 79 -5.04 27.92 14.55
CA ARG A 79 -3.80 28.35 15.22
C ARG A 79 -2.78 28.97 14.25
N GLY A 80 -3.06 29.05 12.96
CA GLY A 80 -2.13 29.55 11.95
C GLY A 80 -0.91 28.65 11.75
N TRP A 81 -1.04 27.32 11.94
CA TRP A 81 0.04 26.33 11.85
C TRP A 81 0.13 25.63 10.49
N HIS A 82 -0.53 26.17 9.46
CA HIS A 82 -0.64 25.53 8.14
C HIS A 82 0.72 25.29 7.44
N ASP A 83 1.73 26.13 7.74
CA ASP A 83 3.10 25.96 7.23
C ASP A 83 4.04 25.34 8.27
N ALA A 84 3.50 24.88 9.40
CA ALA A 84 4.32 24.22 10.39
C ALA A 84 4.71 22.81 9.91
N PRO A 85 6.00 22.42 9.91
CA PRO A 85 6.44 21.12 9.42
C PRO A 85 5.70 19.95 10.05
N ALA A 86 5.41 20.01 11.35
CA ALA A 86 4.68 18.96 12.06
C ALA A 86 3.25 18.74 11.54
N ALA A 87 2.64 19.70 10.82
CA ALA A 87 1.36 19.50 10.15
C ALA A 87 1.45 18.43 9.07
N GLY A 88 2.63 18.18 8.52
CA GLY A 88 2.90 17.10 7.57
C GLY A 88 2.44 15.71 8.06
N PHE A 89 2.49 15.43 9.38
CA PHE A 89 1.93 14.21 9.94
C PHE A 89 0.43 14.04 9.65
N LEU A 90 -0.35 15.10 9.76
CA LEU A 90 -1.80 15.07 9.51
C LEU A 90 -2.09 14.91 8.02
N TYR A 91 -1.33 15.58 7.17
CA TYR A 91 -1.46 15.47 5.72
C TYR A 91 -1.17 14.03 5.25
N VAL A 92 -0.09 13.42 5.74
CA VAL A 92 0.24 12.02 5.44
C VAL A 92 -0.84 11.06 5.96
N ALA A 93 -1.36 11.27 7.18
CA ALA A 93 -2.44 10.44 7.72
C ALA A 93 -3.71 10.53 6.87
N LEU A 94 -4.12 11.75 6.48
CA LEU A 94 -5.30 11.95 5.64
C LEU A 94 -5.13 11.32 4.25
N GLY A 95 -3.94 11.46 3.65
CA GLY A 95 -3.64 10.82 2.37
C GLY A 95 -3.76 9.30 2.45
N ASP A 96 -3.28 8.66 3.52
CA ASP A 96 -3.42 7.21 3.73
C ASP A 96 -4.90 6.80 3.89
N LEU A 97 -5.67 7.53 4.69
CA LEU A 97 -7.09 7.24 4.94
C LEU A 97 -7.96 7.46 3.69
N LEU A 98 -7.74 8.56 2.95
CA LEU A 98 -8.44 8.82 1.69
C LEU A 98 -8.05 7.80 0.62
N GLY A 99 -6.79 7.39 0.60
CA GLY A 99 -6.33 6.29 -0.23
C GLY A 99 -7.08 4.99 0.04
N GLU A 100 -7.38 4.65 1.29
CA GLU A 100 -8.18 3.47 1.65
C GLU A 100 -9.64 3.60 1.15
N LEU A 101 -10.21 4.81 1.22
CA LEU A 101 -11.56 5.11 0.72
C LEU A 101 -11.64 5.22 -0.81
N ASN A 102 -10.55 4.97 -1.53
CA ASN A 102 -10.42 5.08 -2.99
C ASN A 102 -10.52 6.50 -3.56
N ASP A 103 -10.36 7.54 -2.74
CA ASP A 103 -10.19 8.92 -3.23
C ASP A 103 -8.70 9.17 -3.54
N LEU A 104 -8.23 8.59 -4.66
CA LEU A 104 -6.81 8.59 -5.01
C LEU A 104 -6.29 9.98 -5.37
N SER A 105 -7.16 10.88 -5.86
CA SER A 105 -6.80 12.26 -6.22
C SER A 105 -6.50 13.09 -4.99
N ALA A 106 -7.46 13.16 -4.06
CA ALA A 106 -7.26 13.86 -2.80
C ALA A 106 -6.12 13.24 -1.97
N ALA A 107 -6.00 11.90 -1.98
CA ALA A 107 -4.91 11.21 -1.31
C ALA A 107 -3.53 11.67 -1.81
N ALA A 108 -3.36 11.82 -3.14
CA ALA A 108 -2.11 12.31 -3.73
C ALA A 108 -1.77 13.72 -3.26
N GLU A 109 -2.72 14.65 -3.34
CA GLU A 109 -2.53 16.04 -2.92
C GLU A 109 -2.12 16.15 -1.44
N TYR A 110 -2.80 15.38 -0.57
CA TYR A 110 -2.47 15.35 0.85
C TYR A 110 -1.10 14.75 1.13
N LEU A 111 -0.72 13.65 0.46
CA LEU A 111 0.60 13.02 0.64
C LEU A 111 1.73 13.94 0.16
N GLU A 112 1.58 14.56 -1.02
CA GLU A 112 2.57 15.48 -1.57
C GLU A 112 2.76 16.70 -0.65
N ARG A 113 1.68 17.31 -0.18
CA ARG A 113 1.76 18.41 0.79
C ARG A 113 2.44 18.00 2.09
N GLY A 114 2.15 16.80 2.60
CA GLY A 114 2.81 16.26 3.80
C GLY A 114 4.32 16.06 3.61
N ILE A 115 4.74 15.53 2.45
CA ILE A 115 6.14 15.36 2.09
C ILE A 115 6.86 16.71 2.02
N ASP A 116 6.25 17.72 1.37
CA ASP A 116 6.83 19.05 1.25
C ASP A 116 7.07 19.68 2.62
N LEU A 117 6.08 19.64 3.51
CA LEU A 117 6.22 20.14 4.89
C LEU A 117 7.31 19.38 5.67
N GLY A 118 7.43 18.07 5.47
CA GLY A 118 8.49 17.27 6.06
C GLY A 118 9.87 17.68 5.58
N HIS A 119 10.03 17.99 4.29
CA HIS A 119 11.28 18.51 3.73
C HIS A 119 11.62 19.91 4.26
N GLU A 120 10.66 20.82 4.29
CA GLU A 120 10.82 22.18 4.81
C GLU A 120 11.27 22.17 6.28
N GLY A 121 10.76 21.22 7.06
CA GLY A 121 11.10 21.06 8.48
C GLY A 121 12.30 20.16 8.77
N GLY A 122 12.82 19.49 7.76
CA GLY A 122 13.89 18.52 7.95
C GLY A 122 13.49 17.30 8.79
N ASP A 123 12.18 16.92 8.80
CA ASP A 123 11.67 15.77 9.54
C ASP A 123 11.64 14.53 8.63
N PRO A 124 12.61 13.61 8.75
CA PRO A 124 12.70 12.44 7.88
C PRO A 124 11.52 11.48 8.09
N HIS A 125 10.88 11.45 9.27
CA HIS A 125 9.79 10.51 9.55
C HIS A 125 8.55 10.85 8.73
N ILE A 126 8.22 12.14 8.60
CA ILE A 126 7.11 12.61 7.76
C ILE A 126 7.40 12.27 6.29
N VAL A 127 8.62 12.55 5.83
CA VAL A 127 9.03 12.34 4.43
C VAL A 127 9.02 10.85 4.09
N ILE A 128 9.56 9.99 4.95
CA ILE A 128 9.56 8.52 4.75
C ILE A 128 8.12 8.02 4.71
N ALA A 129 7.30 8.37 5.70
CA ALA A 129 5.91 7.93 5.76
C ALA A 129 5.13 8.35 4.52
N GLY A 130 5.29 9.61 4.10
CA GLY A 130 4.66 10.17 2.90
C GLY A 130 5.08 9.43 1.63
N HIS A 131 6.38 9.24 1.41
CA HIS A 131 6.88 8.53 0.23
C HIS A 131 6.48 7.06 0.17
N VAL A 132 6.45 6.35 1.29
CA VAL A 132 5.97 4.96 1.35
C VAL A 132 4.51 4.89 0.91
N ARG A 133 3.64 5.77 1.43
CA ARG A 133 2.23 5.81 1.06
C ARG A 133 2.03 6.27 -0.39
N LEU A 134 2.76 7.27 -0.82
CA LEU A 134 2.72 7.78 -2.19
C LEU A 134 3.16 6.72 -3.21
N SER A 135 4.14 5.88 -2.87
CA SER A 135 4.58 4.80 -3.75
C SER A 135 3.45 3.82 -4.07
N TRP A 136 2.71 3.40 -3.04
CA TRP A 136 1.58 2.50 -3.21
C TRP A 136 0.39 3.18 -3.89
N LEU A 137 0.14 4.46 -3.58
CA LEU A 137 -0.89 5.25 -4.25
C LEU A 137 -0.64 5.39 -5.76
N ARG A 138 0.59 5.70 -6.15
CA ARG A 138 0.97 5.79 -7.58
C ARG A 138 0.87 4.45 -8.31
N HIS A 139 1.21 3.35 -7.61
CA HIS A 139 0.93 2.01 -8.15
C HIS A 139 -0.56 1.82 -8.43
N ARG A 140 -1.46 2.19 -7.51
CA ARG A 140 -2.92 2.16 -7.68
C ARG A 140 -3.42 3.03 -8.85
N GLN A 141 -2.69 4.08 -9.20
CA GLN A 141 -2.96 4.96 -10.33
C GLN A 141 -2.34 4.49 -11.65
N GLY A 142 -1.66 3.33 -11.67
CA GLY A 142 -0.95 2.81 -12.83
C GLY A 142 0.39 3.54 -13.13
N ASP A 143 0.82 4.49 -12.28
CA ASP A 143 2.10 5.16 -12.41
C ASP A 143 3.24 4.32 -11.81
N VAL A 144 3.64 3.29 -12.55
CA VAL A 144 4.70 2.36 -12.14
C VAL A 144 6.02 3.07 -11.88
N ARG A 145 6.36 4.05 -12.73
CA ARG A 145 7.61 4.80 -12.60
C ARG A 145 7.62 5.64 -11.33
N GLY A 146 6.58 6.46 -11.12
CA GLY A 146 6.46 7.29 -9.93
C GLY A 146 6.38 6.47 -8.65
N SER A 147 5.74 5.29 -8.70
CA SER A 147 5.72 4.33 -7.61
C SER A 147 7.14 3.90 -7.19
N HIS A 148 7.98 3.49 -8.16
CA HIS A 148 9.36 3.09 -7.91
C HIS A 148 10.25 4.26 -7.46
N GLU A 149 10.05 5.46 -8.00
CA GLU A 149 10.78 6.66 -7.57
C GLU A 149 10.45 7.02 -6.11
N ALA A 150 9.19 6.97 -5.73
CA ALA A 150 8.75 7.27 -4.37
C ALA A 150 9.29 6.26 -3.35
N ILE A 151 9.20 4.94 -3.62
CA ILE A 151 9.69 3.94 -2.66
C ILE A 151 11.22 4.00 -2.51
N ARG A 152 11.94 4.30 -3.58
CA ARG A 152 13.39 4.49 -3.53
C ARG A 152 13.77 5.67 -2.67
N ALA A 153 13.07 6.82 -2.80
CA ALA A 153 13.30 8.00 -1.96
C ALA A 153 13.11 7.67 -0.46
N ALA A 154 12.08 6.88 -0.12
CA ALA A 154 11.88 6.43 1.26
C ALA A 154 13.04 5.56 1.76
N LEU A 155 13.48 4.57 0.97
CA LEU A 155 14.57 3.66 1.34
C LEU A 155 15.90 4.38 1.51
N ASP A 156 16.24 5.30 0.62
CA ASP A 156 17.44 6.12 0.71
C ASP A 156 17.48 6.95 2.01
N LEU A 157 16.32 7.42 2.48
CA LEU A 157 16.23 8.13 3.75
C LEU A 157 16.36 7.20 4.95
N VAL A 158 15.74 6.02 4.91
CA VAL A 158 15.87 5.00 5.98
C VAL A 158 17.31 4.55 6.15
N GLU A 159 18.07 4.41 5.05
CA GLU A 159 19.51 4.06 5.09
C GLU A 159 20.37 5.15 5.72
N ARG A 160 20.03 6.42 5.46
CA ARG A 160 20.80 7.59 5.99
C ARG A 160 20.47 7.89 7.45
N ASP A 161 19.24 7.63 7.87
CA ASP A 161 18.76 7.93 9.22
C ASP A 161 18.59 6.65 10.06
N ALA A 162 19.70 6.15 10.59
CA ALA A 162 19.70 5.00 11.48
C ALA A 162 18.91 5.22 12.80
N GLY A 163 18.53 6.46 13.13
CA GLY A 163 17.75 6.84 14.30
C GLY A 163 16.23 6.64 14.14
N SER A 164 15.74 6.51 12.91
CA SER A 164 14.29 6.39 12.58
C SER A 164 13.61 5.14 13.11
N ARG A 165 14.35 4.18 13.62
CA ARG A 165 13.80 2.87 14.09
C ARG A 165 12.87 2.95 15.28
N PHE A 166 12.82 4.07 16.00
CA PHE A 166 11.94 4.26 17.16
C PHE A 166 10.57 4.82 16.82
N TRP A 167 10.38 5.31 15.60
CA TRP A 167 9.10 5.82 15.15
C TRP A 167 8.33 4.72 14.42
N PRO A 168 7.02 4.55 14.64
CA PRO A 168 6.21 3.52 13.97
C PRO A 168 5.93 3.92 12.53
N LEU A 169 6.95 3.87 11.70
CA LEU A 169 6.87 4.10 10.26
C LEU A 169 6.35 2.86 9.55
N PRO A 170 5.64 3.04 8.42
CA PRO A 170 5.38 1.92 7.52
C PRO A 170 6.74 1.39 7.01
N PRO A 171 7.00 0.07 7.09
CA PRO A 171 8.29 -0.48 6.67
C PRO A 171 8.46 -0.35 5.15
N ALA A 172 9.38 0.51 4.72
CA ALA A 172 9.60 0.87 3.32
C ALA A 172 10.00 -0.35 2.47
N ASP A 173 10.84 -1.23 2.99
CA ASP A 173 11.25 -2.48 2.34
C ASP A 173 10.10 -3.47 2.15
N CYS A 174 9.15 -3.51 3.09
CA CYS A 174 7.92 -4.28 2.99
C CYS A 174 7.03 -3.77 1.84
N TYR A 175 6.86 -2.44 1.71
CA TYR A 175 6.12 -1.85 0.59
C TYR A 175 6.84 -2.07 -0.75
N GLN A 176 8.17 -2.04 -0.77
CA GLN A 176 8.93 -2.43 -1.96
C GLN A 176 8.67 -3.88 -2.33
N ALA A 177 8.63 -4.80 -1.35
CA ALA A 177 8.32 -6.20 -1.59
C ALA A 177 6.88 -6.38 -2.13
N ARG A 178 5.90 -5.64 -1.61
CA ARG A 178 4.53 -5.62 -2.16
C ARG A 178 4.50 -5.17 -3.63
N LEU A 179 5.27 -4.14 -3.99
CA LEU A 179 5.39 -3.70 -5.39
C LEU A 179 6.04 -4.78 -6.27
N TRP A 180 7.06 -5.49 -5.78
CA TRP A 180 7.64 -6.61 -6.51
C TRP A 180 6.63 -7.74 -6.75
N ILE A 181 5.81 -8.08 -5.75
CA ILE A 181 4.75 -9.09 -5.89
C ILE A 181 3.72 -8.61 -6.94
N ALA A 182 3.23 -7.39 -6.84
CA ALA A 182 2.26 -6.80 -7.76
C ALA A 182 2.75 -6.77 -9.22
N HIS A 183 4.06 -6.60 -9.42
CA HIS A 183 4.69 -6.59 -10.75
C HIS A 183 5.26 -7.96 -11.17
N GLY A 184 4.97 -9.05 -10.44
CA GLY A 184 5.40 -10.41 -10.77
C GLY A 184 6.88 -10.71 -10.51
N ASN A 185 7.63 -9.81 -9.86
CA ASN A 185 9.05 -10.04 -9.51
C ASN A 185 9.16 -10.84 -8.19
N LEU A 186 8.61 -12.06 -8.22
CA LEU A 186 8.57 -12.93 -7.05
C LEU A 186 9.96 -13.31 -6.54
N ALA A 187 10.97 -13.37 -7.41
CA ALA A 187 12.33 -13.68 -7.01
C ALA A 187 12.95 -12.60 -6.10
N ALA A 188 12.66 -11.32 -6.35
CA ALA A 188 13.10 -10.23 -5.47
C ALA A 188 12.36 -10.25 -4.15
N ALA A 189 11.04 -10.46 -4.18
CA ALA A 189 10.21 -10.58 -2.98
C ALA A 189 10.63 -11.78 -2.11
N SER A 190 11.00 -12.93 -2.71
CA SER A 190 11.50 -14.09 -1.96
C SER A 190 12.80 -13.80 -1.22
N ARG A 191 13.75 -13.14 -1.87
CA ARG A 191 15.01 -12.74 -1.21
C ARG A 191 14.76 -11.81 -0.03
N TRP A 192 13.83 -10.86 -0.19
CA TRP A 192 13.44 -9.99 0.92
C TRP A 192 12.84 -10.80 2.07
N ALA A 193 11.90 -11.71 1.79
CA ALA A 193 11.28 -12.57 2.81
C ALA A 193 12.30 -13.43 3.57
N GLU A 194 13.30 -14.00 2.87
CA GLU A 194 14.38 -14.76 3.50
C GLU A 194 15.25 -13.90 4.44
N VAL A 195 15.55 -12.66 4.04
CA VAL A 195 16.33 -11.72 4.87
C VAL A 195 15.52 -11.31 6.10
N THR A 196 14.25 -10.98 5.92
CA THR A 196 13.32 -10.59 6.98
C THR A 196 13.14 -11.73 7.98
N HIS A 197 12.91 -12.96 7.51
CA HIS A 197 12.78 -14.14 8.37
C HIS A 197 14.06 -14.41 9.17
N ARG A 198 15.24 -14.31 8.55
CA ARG A 198 16.53 -14.46 9.24
C ARG A 198 16.78 -13.39 10.30
N ALA A 199 16.43 -12.15 10.00
CA ALA A 199 16.59 -11.03 10.93
C ALA A 199 15.65 -11.15 12.14
N ARG A 200 14.45 -11.71 11.92
CA ARG A 200 13.42 -11.86 12.94
C ARG A 200 13.66 -13.07 13.85
N GLY A 201 14.21 -14.18 13.33
CA GLY A 201 14.33 -15.45 14.08
C GLY A 201 12.97 -16.00 14.52
N ASP A 202 12.93 -16.77 15.61
CA ASP A 202 11.71 -17.38 16.17
C ASP A 202 10.92 -16.42 17.08
N HIS A 203 10.83 -15.13 16.74
CA HIS A 203 10.05 -14.19 17.51
C HIS A 203 8.54 -14.44 17.35
N PRO A 204 7.75 -14.23 18.43
CA PRO A 204 6.31 -14.41 18.37
C PRO A 204 5.64 -13.43 17.38
N ILE A 205 4.47 -13.81 16.87
CA ILE A 205 3.61 -12.94 16.06
C ILE A 205 3.25 -11.71 16.89
N THR A 206 3.61 -10.54 16.40
CA THR A 206 3.33 -9.25 17.04
C THR A 206 2.82 -8.25 15.99
N TYR A 207 2.10 -7.23 16.46
CA TYR A 207 1.66 -6.15 15.58
C TYR A 207 2.82 -5.42 14.86
N LEU A 208 3.98 -5.37 15.48
CA LEU A 208 5.19 -4.77 14.90
C LEU A 208 5.57 -5.39 13.55
N HIS A 209 5.34 -6.68 13.38
CA HIS A 209 5.71 -7.44 12.17
C HIS A 209 4.51 -7.78 11.27
N GLU A 210 3.32 -7.29 11.61
CA GLU A 210 2.08 -7.63 10.89
C GLU A 210 2.14 -7.30 9.40
N ALA A 211 2.69 -6.14 9.03
CA ALA A 211 2.81 -5.74 7.64
C ALA A 211 3.75 -6.66 6.83
N GLU A 212 4.85 -7.11 7.48
CA GLU A 212 5.79 -8.07 6.90
C GLU A 212 5.11 -9.42 6.70
N ASP A 213 4.42 -9.92 7.73
CA ASP A 213 3.72 -11.21 7.69
C ASP A 213 2.61 -11.23 6.61
N LEU A 214 1.84 -10.15 6.48
CA LEU A 214 0.82 -10.02 5.43
C LEU A 214 1.45 -9.96 4.02
N THR A 215 2.62 -9.35 3.89
CA THR A 215 3.35 -9.33 2.63
C THR A 215 3.92 -10.72 2.29
N ILE A 216 4.40 -11.46 3.29
CA ILE A 216 4.83 -12.86 3.13
C ILE A 216 3.63 -13.75 2.74
N ALA A 217 2.46 -13.56 3.35
CA ALA A 217 1.25 -14.32 2.97
C ALA A 217 0.87 -14.09 1.50
N ARG A 218 0.92 -12.83 1.01
CA ARG A 218 0.73 -12.51 -0.42
C ARG A 218 1.75 -13.19 -1.32
N LEU A 219 3.02 -13.19 -0.91
CA LEU A 219 4.09 -13.85 -1.65
C LEU A 219 3.83 -15.36 -1.77
N LEU A 220 3.46 -16.02 -0.66
CA LEU A 220 3.16 -17.45 -0.65
C LEU A 220 1.97 -17.79 -1.57
N ILE A 221 0.90 -17.01 -1.53
CA ILE A 221 -0.24 -17.17 -2.44
C ILE A 221 0.23 -17.02 -3.91
N ALA A 222 1.00 -15.99 -4.21
CA ALA A 222 1.50 -15.71 -5.56
C ALA A 222 2.48 -16.79 -6.06
N GLN A 223 3.18 -17.49 -5.17
CA GLN A 223 4.07 -18.61 -5.48
C GLN A 223 3.34 -19.94 -5.65
N GLY A 224 2.03 -20.01 -5.37
CA GLY A 224 1.25 -21.24 -5.44
C GLY A 224 1.40 -22.12 -4.19
N ASP A 225 1.76 -21.54 -3.05
CA ASP A 225 1.77 -22.21 -1.73
C ASP A 225 0.72 -21.61 -0.78
N PRO A 226 -0.58 -21.73 -1.12
CA PRO A 226 -1.66 -21.18 -0.31
C PRO A 226 -1.81 -21.88 1.06
N GLY A 227 -1.33 -23.11 1.21
CA GLY A 227 -1.36 -23.83 2.48
C GLY A 227 -0.42 -23.22 3.52
N ALA A 228 0.78 -22.82 3.11
CA ALA A 228 1.70 -22.09 3.99
C ALA A 228 1.14 -20.70 4.33
N ALA A 229 0.51 -20.01 3.37
CA ALA A 229 -0.17 -18.74 3.63
C ALA A 229 -1.31 -18.88 4.64
N GLU A 230 -2.15 -19.92 4.52
CA GLU A 230 -3.24 -20.22 5.47
C GLU A 230 -2.70 -20.43 6.88
N THR A 231 -1.61 -21.19 7.03
CA THR A 231 -0.98 -21.45 8.32
C THR A 231 -0.50 -20.16 9.00
N LEU A 232 0.15 -19.28 8.23
CA LEU A 232 0.61 -17.98 8.72
C LEU A 232 -0.57 -17.09 9.12
N LEU A 233 -1.57 -16.98 8.25
CA LEU A 233 -2.77 -16.15 8.47
C LEU A 233 -3.59 -16.61 9.68
N HIS A 234 -3.66 -17.92 9.96
CA HIS A 234 -4.37 -18.44 11.12
C HIS A 234 -3.82 -17.87 12.45
N GLY A 235 -2.49 -17.81 12.59
CA GLY A 235 -1.86 -17.21 13.76
C GLY A 235 -2.13 -15.71 13.88
N LEU A 236 -2.05 -14.98 12.76
CA LEU A 236 -2.33 -13.54 12.68
C LEU A 236 -3.78 -13.21 13.04
N LEU A 237 -4.74 -13.96 12.50
CA LEU A 237 -6.17 -13.79 12.78
C LEU A 237 -6.47 -14.00 14.27
N THR A 238 -5.88 -15.02 14.88
CA THR A 238 -6.06 -15.29 16.30
C THR A 238 -5.56 -14.12 17.16
N ALA A 239 -4.37 -13.61 16.87
CA ALA A 239 -3.79 -12.46 17.58
C ALA A 239 -4.63 -11.19 17.35
N ALA A 240 -5.03 -10.92 16.11
CA ALA A 240 -5.81 -9.73 15.77
C ALA A 240 -7.20 -9.71 16.45
N ARG A 241 -7.87 -10.86 16.52
CA ARG A 241 -9.16 -10.99 17.25
C ARG A 241 -8.99 -10.74 18.75
N SER A 242 -7.95 -11.31 19.36
CA SER A 242 -7.64 -11.11 20.77
C SER A 242 -7.39 -9.63 21.11
N ASP A 243 -6.74 -8.92 20.22
CA ASP A 243 -6.35 -7.53 20.41
C ASP A 243 -7.39 -6.51 19.95
N GLY A 244 -8.51 -6.95 19.35
CA GLY A 244 -9.56 -6.09 18.81
C GLY A 244 -9.12 -5.29 17.59
N ARG A 245 -8.22 -5.85 16.74
CA ARG A 245 -7.67 -5.22 15.54
C ARG A 245 -8.54 -5.53 14.32
N TYR A 246 -9.80 -5.05 14.34
CA TYR A 246 -10.79 -5.37 13.30
C TYR A 246 -10.41 -4.85 11.90
N GLY A 247 -9.70 -3.72 11.80
CA GLY A 247 -9.17 -3.23 10.53
C GLY A 247 -8.10 -4.15 9.94
N SER A 248 -7.20 -4.68 10.80
CA SER A 248 -6.24 -5.71 10.38
C SER A 248 -6.94 -7.02 10.01
N LEU A 249 -8.02 -7.38 10.72
CA LEU A 249 -8.82 -8.58 10.40
C LEU A 249 -9.40 -8.53 8.99
N ILE A 250 -9.87 -7.37 8.52
CA ILE A 250 -10.41 -7.22 7.15
C ILE A 250 -9.37 -7.65 6.11
N GLU A 251 -8.14 -7.17 6.24
CA GLU A 251 -7.04 -7.51 5.32
C GLU A 251 -6.65 -8.99 5.43
N MET A 252 -6.53 -9.51 6.65
CA MET A 252 -6.20 -10.92 6.91
C MET A 252 -7.25 -11.89 6.36
N LEU A 253 -8.53 -11.59 6.57
CA LEU A 253 -9.65 -12.40 6.07
C LEU A 253 -9.74 -12.35 4.55
N THR A 254 -9.46 -11.20 3.94
CA THR A 254 -9.37 -11.06 2.48
C THR A 254 -8.27 -11.96 1.91
N LEU A 255 -7.08 -11.97 2.51
CA LEU A 255 -6.00 -12.86 2.10
C LEU A 255 -6.31 -14.34 2.39
N GLN A 256 -6.99 -14.65 3.49
CA GLN A 256 -7.42 -16.01 3.79
C GLN A 256 -8.44 -16.51 2.77
N ALA A 257 -9.38 -15.67 2.34
CA ALA A 257 -10.31 -15.99 1.27
C ALA A 257 -9.59 -16.33 -0.04
N LEU A 258 -8.56 -15.56 -0.40
CA LEU A 258 -7.72 -15.83 -1.56
C LEU A 258 -6.93 -17.14 -1.42
N ALA A 259 -6.39 -17.42 -0.23
CA ALA A 259 -5.69 -18.67 0.04
C ALA A 259 -6.61 -19.91 -0.07
N PHE A 260 -7.85 -19.82 0.42
CA PHE A 260 -8.85 -20.88 0.26
C PHE A 260 -9.27 -21.05 -1.20
N ALA A 261 -9.54 -19.96 -1.92
CA ALA A 261 -9.89 -20.02 -3.34
C ALA A 261 -8.78 -20.67 -4.17
N ALA A 262 -7.51 -20.35 -3.92
CA ALA A 262 -6.38 -20.98 -4.57
C ALA A 262 -6.25 -22.47 -4.28
N GLN A 263 -6.89 -22.98 -3.22
CA GLN A 263 -7.00 -24.39 -2.85
C GLN A 263 -8.30 -25.04 -3.35
N HIS A 264 -9.14 -24.31 -4.13
CA HIS A 264 -10.47 -24.78 -4.58
C HIS A 264 -11.45 -25.09 -3.42
N ARG A 265 -11.32 -24.36 -2.31
CA ARG A 265 -12.16 -24.44 -1.11
C ARG A 265 -13.16 -23.28 -1.12
N ASP A 266 -14.07 -23.29 -2.07
CA ASP A 266 -14.92 -22.15 -2.41
C ASP A 266 -15.86 -21.71 -1.27
N ASP A 267 -16.44 -22.65 -0.52
CA ASP A 267 -17.31 -22.35 0.61
C ASP A 267 -16.56 -21.64 1.74
N GLU A 268 -15.34 -22.04 2.04
CA GLU A 268 -14.50 -21.43 3.05
C GLU A 268 -13.98 -20.07 2.59
N ALA A 269 -13.64 -19.93 1.30
CA ALA A 269 -13.27 -18.66 0.69
C ALA A 269 -14.41 -17.63 0.80
N LEU A 270 -15.64 -18.03 0.47
CA LEU A 270 -16.82 -17.17 0.59
C LEU A 270 -17.15 -16.84 2.05
N SER A 271 -16.95 -17.78 2.98
CA SER A 271 -17.19 -17.53 4.40
C SER A 271 -16.19 -16.50 4.96
N ALA A 272 -14.89 -16.63 4.64
CA ALA A 272 -13.86 -15.68 5.05
C ALA A 272 -14.10 -14.29 4.43
N LEU A 273 -14.45 -14.23 3.14
CA LEU A 273 -14.79 -12.98 2.48
C LEU A 273 -16.04 -12.33 3.08
N ALA A 274 -17.08 -13.10 3.41
CA ALA A 274 -18.31 -12.56 4.02
C ALA A 274 -18.02 -11.89 5.38
N GLU A 275 -17.17 -12.51 6.22
CA GLU A 275 -16.73 -11.90 7.49
C GLU A 275 -15.91 -10.60 7.25
N ALA A 276 -15.04 -10.59 6.23
CA ALA A 276 -14.31 -9.38 5.86
C ALA A 276 -15.25 -8.25 5.41
N LEU A 277 -16.24 -8.55 4.58
CA LEU A 277 -17.24 -7.59 4.11
C LEU A 277 -18.11 -7.06 5.24
N GLU A 278 -18.55 -7.92 6.18
CA GLU A 278 -19.31 -7.52 7.36
C GLU A 278 -18.59 -6.48 8.21
N LEU A 279 -17.28 -6.68 8.41
CA LEU A 279 -16.45 -5.75 9.18
C LEU A 279 -16.16 -4.45 8.41
N ALA A 280 -16.03 -4.53 7.09
CA ALA A 280 -15.60 -3.42 6.23
C ALA A 280 -16.73 -2.46 5.86
N GLU A 281 -17.94 -2.97 5.61
CA GLU A 281 -19.09 -2.23 5.09
C GLU A 281 -19.45 -0.99 5.92
N PRO A 282 -19.55 -1.05 7.27
CA PRO A 282 -19.92 0.11 8.09
C PRO A 282 -18.93 1.26 8.01
N GLU A 283 -17.67 0.95 7.77
CA GLU A 283 -16.55 1.89 7.77
C GLU A 283 -16.12 2.33 6.35
N GLY A 284 -16.48 1.55 5.33
CA GLY A 284 -16.25 1.85 3.92
C GLY A 284 -14.83 1.52 3.44
N PHE A 285 -14.22 0.44 3.92
CA PHE A 285 -12.92 -0.03 3.43
C PHE A 285 -13.02 -0.49 1.98
N VAL A 286 -12.29 0.13 1.07
CA VAL A 286 -12.35 -0.17 -0.37
C VAL A 286 -11.05 -0.78 -0.87
N ARG A 287 -9.92 -0.08 -0.67
CA ARG A 287 -8.65 -0.49 -1.29
C ARG A 287 -8.05 -1.75 -0.68
N THR A 288 -8.40 -2.08 0.55
CA THR A 288 -8.05 -3.37 1.16
C THR A 288 -8.51 -4.56 0.31
N PHE A 289 -9.62 -4.42 -0.43
CA PHE A 289 -10.08 -5.43 -1.39
C PHE A 289 -9.50 -5.20 -2.79
N LEU A 290 -9.61 -3.99 -3.32
CA LEU A 290 -9.22 -3.69 -4.70
C LEU A 290 -7.74 -3.97 -4.96
N ASP A 291 -6.88 -3.78 -3.98
CA ASP A 291 -5.43 -3.99 -4.10
C ASP A 291 -5.04 -5.47 -4.30
N GLU A 292 -5.95 -6.40 -4.04
CA GLU A 292 -5.74 -7.84 -4.28
C GLU A 292 -6.10 -8.26 -5.73
N GLY A 293 -6.56 -7.33 -6.56
CA GLY A 293 -6.70 -7.49 -8.01
C GLY A 293 -7.80 -8.45 -8.46
N ALA A 294 -7.61 -9.06 -9.63
CA ALA A 294 -8.61 -9.92 -10.28
C ALA A 294 -9.11 -11.08 -9.41
N PRO A 295 -8.27 -11.79 -8.63
CA PRO A 295 -8.75 -12.93 -7.83
C PRO A 295 -9.82 -12.54 -6.80
N ILE A 296 -9.68 -11.39 -6.13
CA ILE A 296 -10.71 -10.96 -5.17
C ILE A 296 -11.98 -10.47 -5.89
N ALA A 297 -11.84 -9.87 -7.09
CA ALA A 297 -12.99 -9.49 -7.90
C ALA A 297 -13.85 -10.71 -8.30
N GLU A 298 -13.24 -11.85 -8.58
CA GLU A 298 -13.97 -13.11 -8.85
C GLU A 298 -14.73 -13.60 -7.62
N LEU A 299 -14.10 -13.57 -6.43
CA LEU A 299 -14.76 -13.92 -5.18
C LEU A 299 -15.89 -12.95 -4.82
N LEU A 300 -15.74 -11.65 -5.08
CA LEU A 300 -16.81 -10.66 -4.89
C LEU A 300 -18.00 -10.94 -5.81
N ARG A 301 -17.79 -11.32 -7.07
CA ARG A 301 -18.89 -11.75 -7.97
C ARG A 301 -19.60 -12.98 -7.43
N SER A 302 -18.85 -13.95 -6.91
CA SER A 302 -19.43 -15.13 -6.27
C SER A 302 -20.23 -14.77 -5.00
N ALA A 303 -19.72 -13.84 -4.17
CA ALA A 303 -20.43 -13.35 -2.99
C ALA A 303 -21.78 -12.68 -3.36
N VAL A 304 -21.84 -11.92 -4.46
CA VAL A 304 -23.08 -11.35 -5.00
C VAL A 304 -24.08 -12.45 -5.37
N VAL A 305 -23.64 -13.49 -6.07
CA VAL A 305 -24.51 -14.62 -6.49
C VAL A 305 -25.10 -15.36 -5.28
N HIS A 306 -24.33 -15.49 -4.19
CA HIS A 306 -24.74 -16.18 -2.97
C HIS A 306 -25.37 -15.26 -1.92
N ASP A 307 -25.70 -14.01 -2.28
CA ASP A 307 -26.32 -12.99 -1.40
C ASP A 307 -25.53 -12.73 -0.10
N ARG A 308 -24.20 -12.82 -0.19
CA ARG A 308 -23.27 -12.54 0.92
C ARG A 308 -22.80 -11.10 0.85
N HIS A 309 -23.44 -10.19 1.62
CA HIS A 309 -23.17 -8.75 1.56
C HIS A 309 -23.22 -8.19 0.12
N ALA A 310 -24.19 -8.66 -0.68
CA ALA A 310 -24.26 -8.43 -2.12
C ALA A 310 -24.22 -6.94 -2.49
N SER A 311 -24.87 -6.07 -1.72
CA SER A 311 -24.89 -4.63 -1.97
C SER A 311 -23.49 -4.01 -1.86
N TYR A 312 -22.71 -4.37 -0.85
CA TYR A 312 -21.37 -3.86 -0.66
C TYR A 312 -20.38 -4.49 -1.66
N ALA A 313 -20.51 -5.78 -1.92
CA ALA A 313 -19.71 -6.45 -2.96
C ALA A 313 -19.92 -5.81 -4.35
N LEU A 314 -21.14 -5.41 -4.70
CA LEU A 314 -21.43 -4.66 -5.93
C LEU A 314 -20.77 -3.27 -5.95
N GLN A 315 -20.77 -2.57 -4.82
CA GLN A 315 -20.06 -1.27 -4.71
C GLN A 315 -18.56 -1.43 -4.93
N LEU A 316 -17.95 -2.48 -4.35
CA LEU A 316 -16.53 -2.78 -4.56
C LEU A 316 -16.24 -3.15 -6.02
N LEU A 317 -17.08 -3.97 -6.65
CA LEU A 317 -16.94 -4.33 -8.07
C LEU A 317 -17.05 -3.10 -8.98
N LYS A 318 -17.97 -2.18 -8.70
CA LYS A 318 -18.05 -0.92 -9.43
C LYS A 318 -16.76 -0.10 -9.29
N ALA A 319 -16.18 -0.04 -8.09
CA ALA A 319 -14.91 0.65 -7.87
C ALA A 319 -13.74 -0.04 -8.62
N PHE A 320 -13.76 -1.37 -8.80
CA PHE A 320 -12.81 -2.08 -9.67
C PHE A 320 -12.94 -1.61 -11.12
N ASP A 321 -14.16 -1.55 -11.67
CA ASP A 321 -14.40 -1.16 -13.05
C ASP A 321 -13.98 0.30 -13.30
N GLU A 322 -14.24 1.20 -12.35
CA GLU A 322 -13.80 2.60 -12.40
C GLU A 322 -12.28 2.73 -12.32
N SER A 323 -11.62 1.94 -11.48
CA SER A 323 -10.14 1.92 -11.38
C SER A 323 -9.51 1.39 -12.69
N ALA A 324 -10.04 0.32 -13.26
CA ALA A 324 -9.58 -0.23 -14.54
C ALA A 324 -9.77 0.75 -15.71
N ALA A 325 -10.81 1.57 -15.68
CA ALA A 325 -11.04 2.60 -16.69
C ALA A 325 -10.06 3.78 -16.56
N THR A 326 -9.50 4.00 -15.36
CA THR A 326 -8.53 5.06 -15.06
C THR A 326 -7.08 4.61 -15.32
N GLU A 327 -6.79 3.30 -15.24
CA GLU A 327 -5.56 2.72 -15.78
C GLU A 327 -5.60 2.95 -17.29
N GLN A 328 -4.92 4.02 -17.74
CA GLN A 328 -4.88 4.38 -19.17
C GLN A 328 -4.38 3.17 -19.95
N PRO A 329 -5.23 2.52 -20.78
CA PRO A 329 -4.70 1.66 -21.82
C PRO A 329 -3.72 2.51 -22.62
N LEU A 330 -2.65 1.90 -23.11
CA LEU A 330 -1.84 2.55 -24.14
C LEU A 330 -2.80 3.30 -25.07
N PRO A 331 -2.57 4.57 -25.40
CA PRO A 331 -3.48 5.37 -26.25
C PRO A 331 -3.88 4.60 -27.51
N GLU A 332 -3.08 3.61 -27.87
CA GLU A 332 -3.31 2.64 -28.93
C GLU A 332 -2.60 1.32 -28.54
N PRO A 333 -3.31 0.17 -28.41
CA PRO A 333 -2.67 -1.10 -28.08
C PRO A 333 -1.67 -1.52 -29.16
N LEU A 334 -0.60 -2.21 -28.75
CA LEU A 334 0.32 -2.80 -29.71
C LEU A 334 -0.44 -3.85 -30.53
N SER A 335 -0.31 -3.81 -31.86
CA SER A 335 -0.76 -4.89 -32.71
C SER A 335 0.05 -6.15 -32.46
N ASP A 336 -0.48 -7.34 -32.83
CA ASP A 336 0.22 -8.62 -32.70
C ASP A 336 1.63 -8.54 -33.29
N ARG A 337 1.79 -7.86 -34.41
CA ARG A 337 3.06 -7.69 -35.09
C ARG A 337 4.04 -6.78 -34.35
N GLU A 338 3.55 -5.71 -33.74
CA GLU A 338 4.34 -4.80 -32.92
C GLU A 338 4.77 -5.49 -31.59
N LEU A 339 3.91 -6.33 -31.04
CA LEU A 339 4.22 -7.13 -29.85
C LEU A 339 5.29 -8.18 -30.15
N GLU A 340 5.21 -8.85 -31.30
CA GLU A 340 6.21 -9.81 -31.74
C GLU A 340 7.58 -9.15 -31.96
N VAL A 341 7.60 -7.98 -32.59
CA VAL A 341 8.80 -7.17 -32.75
C VAL A 341 9.37 -6.75 -31.38
N LEU A 342 8.52 -6.30 -30.44
CA LEU A 342 8.96 -5.91 -29.11
C LEU A 342 9.58 -7.10 -28.33
N ARG A 343 9.03 -8.30 -28.43
CA ARG A 343 9.59 -9.51 -27.83
C ARG A 343 11.00 -9.84 -28.34
N LEU A 344 11.20 -9.74 -29.66
CA LEU A 344 12.51 -9.95 -30.26
C LEU A 344 13.52 -8.83 -29.90
N VAL A 345 13.02 -7.59 -29.76
CA VAL A 345 13.82 -6.48 -29.25
C VAL A 345 14.26 -6.74 -27.80
N ALA A 346 13.37 -7.26 -26.97
CA ALA A 346 13.66 -7.62 -25.57
C ALA A 346 14.62 -8.81 -25.45
N ALA A 347 14.56 -9.76 -26.39
CA ALA A 347 15.51 -10.87 -26.52
C ALA A 347 16.90 -10.45 -27.08
N GLY A 348 17.12 -9.17 -27.39
CA GLY A 348 18.41 -8.64 -27.81
C GLY A 348 18.70 -8.73 -29.31
N TYR A 349 17.75 -9.13 -30.16
CA TYR A 349 17.94 -9.27 -31.60
C TYR A 349 18.19 -7.91 -32.25
N SER A 350 19.15 -7.82 -33.17
CA SER A 350 19.35 -6.62 -34.01
C SER A 350 18.20 -6.46 -35.01
N ASN A 351 17.99 -5.26 -35.55
CA ASN A 351 16.95 -5.01 -36.55
C ASN A 351 17.10 -5.91 -37.79
N GLN A 352 18.33 -6.29 -38.15
CA GLN A 352 18.60 -7.22 -39.24
C GLN A 352 18.20 -8.66 -38.85
N ALA A 353 18.47 -9.07 -37.61
CA ALA A 353 18.09 -10.39 -37.12
C ALA A 353 16.55 -10.51 -37.00
N ILE A 354 15.88 -9.46 -36.52
CA ILE A 354 14.41 -9.37 -36.49
C ILE A 354 13.81 -9.46 -37.89
N ALA A 355 14.43 -8.74 -38.86
CA ALA A 355 13.99 -8.77 -40.24
C ALA A 355 14.07 -10.17 -40.85
N ASN A 356 15.14 -10.90 -40.57
CA ASN A 356 15.33 -12.27 -41.01
C ASN A 356 14.33 -13.22 -40.34
N GLU A 357 14.16 -13.13 -39.02
CA GLU A 357 13.24 -13.96 -38.22
C GLU A 357 11.78 -13.82 -38.66
N LEU A 358 11.38 -12.58 -38.93
CA LEU A 358 10.01 -12.23 -39.27
C LEU A 358 9.72 -12.19 -40.78
N PHE A 359 10.70 -12.53 -41.62
CA PHE A 359 10.63 -12.44 -43.08
C PHE A 359 10.19 -11.05 -43.59
N LEU A 360 10.75 -9.99 -43.01
CA LEU A 360 10.45 -8.59 -43.33
C LEU A 360 11.68 -7.86 -43.85
N ALA A 361 11.44 -6.73 -44.54
CA ALA A 361 12.50 -5.80 -44.83
C ALA A 361 12.95 -5.07 -43.56
N VAL A 362 14.23 -4.75 -43.40
CA VAL A 362 14.78 -4.00 -42.24
C VAL A 362 14.08 -2.64 -42.09
N SER A 363 13.72 -1.99 -43.18
CA SER A 363 12.94 -0.74 -43.17
C SER A 363 11.56 -0.92 -42.53
N THR A 364 10.91 -2.06 -42.72
CA THR A 364 9.61 -2.40 -42.12
C THR A 364 9.77 -2.65 -40.63
N VAL A 365 10.83 -3.37 -40.23
CA VAL A 365 11.15 -3.56 -38.80
C VAL A 365 11.38 -2.22 -38.10
N LYS A 366 12.17 -1.33 -38.71
CA LYS A 366 12.37 0.02 -38.17
C LYS A 366 11.05 0.79 -38.00
N LYS A 367 10.12 0.64 -38.95
CA LYS A 367 8.82 1.28 -38.90
C LYS A 367 7.98 0.73 -37.71
N HIS A 368 7.96 -0.59 -37.53
CA HIS A 368 7.31 -1.21 -36.36
C HIS A 368 7.95 -0.78 -35.04
N ILE A 369 9.28 -0.72 -34.94
CA ILE A 369 9.98 -0.25 -33.74
C ILE A 369 9.62 1.21 -33.43
N ASN A 370 9.53 2.09 -34.43
CA ASN A 370 9.13 3.47 -34.23
C ASN A 370 7.66 3.59 -33.76
N HIS A 371 6.75 2.74 -34.28
CA HIS A 371 5.38 2.70 -33.83
C HIS A 371 5.30 2.16 -32.38
N VAL A 372 6.07 1.11 -32.05
CA VAL A 372 6.20 0.62 -30.67
C VAL A 372 6.68 1.74 -29.74
N TYR A 373 7.71 2.51 -30.16
CA TYR A 373 8.21 3.62 -29.35
C TYR A 373 7.15 4.71 -29.14
N ALA A 374 6.41 5.06 -30.19
CA ALA A 374 5.33 6.05 -30.11
C ALA A 374 4.21 5.58 -29.19
N LYS A 375 3.76 4.33 -29.34
CA LYS A 375 2.68 3.73 -28.53
C LYS A 375 3.08 3.51 -27.05
N LEU A 376 4.35 3.18 -26.79
CA LEU A 376 4.90 3.04 -25.44
C LEU A 376 5.33 4.37 -24.81
N ALA A 377 5.24 5.49 -25.54
CA ALA A 377 5.71 6.81 -25.14
C ALA A 377 7.19 6.83 -24.73
N VAL A 378 8.07 6.14 -25.50
CA VAL A 378 9.51 6.03 -25.25
C VAL A 378 10.32 6.51 -26.46
N THR A 379 11.58 6.84 -26.24
CA THR A 379 12.48 7.38 -27.30
C THR A 379 13.66 6.48 -27.61
N SER A 380 13.86 5.39 -26.87
CA SER A 380 15.02 4.50 -27.05
C SER A 380 14.64 3.02 -26.94
N ARG A 381 15.49 2.17 -27.54
CA ARG A 381 15.36 0.71 -27.48
C ARG A 381 15.37 0.18 -26.05
N THR A 382 16.28 0.68 -25.22
CA THR A 382 16.39 0.27 -23.81
C THR A 382 15.15 0.66 -23.01
N GLN A 383 14.60 1.86 -23.27
CA GLN A 383 13.34 2.30 -22.66
C GLN A 383 12.15 1.46 -23.13
N ALA A 384 12.11 1.06 -24.41
CA ALA A 384 11.03 0.21 -24.92
C ALA A 384 11.03 -1.18 -24.27
N VAL A 385 12.20 -1.77 -24.04
CA VAL A 385 12.34 -3.06 -23.33
C VAL A 385 11.92 -2.90 -21.86
N ALA A 386 12.40 -1.86 -21.19
CA ALA A 386 12.01 -1.58 -19.81
C ALA A 386 10.49 -1.40 -19.69
N ARG A 387 9.90 -0.56 -20.55
CA ARG A 387 8.47 -0.29 -20.57
C ARG A 387 7.63 -1.50 -20.96
N GLY A 388 8.11 -2.32 -21.89
CA GLY A 388 7.47 -3.58 -22.27
C GLY A 388 7.42 -4.59 -21.13
N ARG A 389 8.49 -4.68 -20.31
CA ARG A 389 8.53 -5.51 -19.09
C ARG A 389 7.62 -4.96 -18.01
N GLU A 390 7.59 -3.63 -17.82
CA GLU A 390 6.68 -2.96 -16.87
C GLU A 390 5.21 -3.25 -17.16
N LEU A 391 4.86 -3.32 -18.45
CA LEU A 391 3.49 -3.58 -18.91
C LEU A 391 3.18 -5.08 -19.09
N GLY A 392 4.10 -5.98 -18.73
CA GLY A 392 3.92 -7.43 -18.89
C GLY A 392 3.81 -7.90 -20.35
N LEU A 393 4.29 -7.12 -21.31
CA LEU A 393 4.22 -7.43 -22.75
C LEU A 393 5.38 -8.34 -23.21
N VAL A 394 6.51 -8.32 -22.46
CA VAL A 394 7.75 -9.07 -22.77
C VAL A 394 8.49 -9.50 -21.52
#